data_71452ceac34326bbac338344443b7e76
#
_entry.id   71452ceac34326bbac338344443b7e76
#
_cell.length_a   1.000
_cell.length_b   1.000
_cell.length_c   1.000
_cell.angle_alpha   90.00
_cell.angle_beta   90.00
_cell.angle_gamma   90.00
#
_symmetry.space_group_name_H-M   'P 1'
#
loop_
_entity.id
_entity.type
_entity.pdbx_description
1 polymer ?
#
loop_
_entity_poly.entity_id
_entity_poly.type
_entity_poly.pdbx_seq_one_letter_code
_entity_poly.pdbx_strand_id
1 'polypeptide(L)'
;MLVVAIVVLAWLGVIALMLRGWRNRARRQQDLLGAFPEVPLDPGALLFGPHTGLYVGSTVAPSWQDRVAVGDYGDRASTEFSAFDGGILLSRHGANPIWIPRESLVAVRTERGLAGKVMTADGVLVIRWRLPSGTEIDSGLRADDKSVYPTWVELDPPETTDTPGPADDGPDDDPDRDDPTDTAKEQRS
;
A
#
# COMPACT_ATOMS: atom_id res chain seq x y z
N MET A 1 19.32 -38.79 -28.79
CA MET A 1 19.75 -38.56 -27.42
C MET A 1 20.32 -37.16 -27.19
N LEU A 2 21.26 -36.67 -28.04
CA LEU A 2 21.88 -35.32 -27.90
C LEU A 2 20.85 -34.18 -27.91
N VAL A 3 19.89 -34.17 -28.85
CA VAL A 3 18.84 -33.15 -28.96
C VAL A 3 17.98 -33.08 -27.71
N VAL A 4 17.60 -34.23 -27.14
CA VAL A 4 16.82 -34.26 -25.89
C VAL A 4 17.61 -33.69 -24.73
N ALA A 5 18.90 -33.99 -24.62
CA ALA A 5 19.76 -33.43 -23.58
C ALA A 5 19.86 -31.90 -23.69
N ILE A 6 20.00 -31.36 -24.91
CA ILE A 6 20.05 -29.91 -25.16
C ILE A 6 18.74 -29.23 -24.76
N VAL A 7 17.60 -29.83 -25.13
CA VAL A 7 16.28 -29.29 -24.75
C VAL A 7 16.10 -29.29 -23.23
N VAL A 8 16.46 -30.36 -22.55
CA VAL A 8 16.37 -30.43 -21.08
C VAL A 8 17.27 -29.38 -20.41
N LEU A 9 18.49 -29.21 -20.88
CA LEU A 9 19.42 -28.19 -20.36
C LEU A 9 18.87 -26.76 -20.60
N ALA A 10 18.29 -26.50 -21.77
CA ALA A 10 17.66 -25.20 -22.05
C ALA A 10 16.49 -24.93 -21.11
N TRP A 11 15.61 -25.91 -20.86
CA TRP A 11 14.52 -25.81 -19.91
C TRP A 11 14.99 -25.57 -18.46
N LEU A 12 16.01 -26.30 -18.02
CA LEU A 12 16.62 -26.08 -16.70
C LEU A 12 17.23 -24.68 -16.59
N GLY A 13 17.84 -24.18 -17.65
CA GLY A 13 18.36 -22.81 -17.74
C GLY A 13 17.25 -21.76 -17.58
N VAL A 14 16.14 -21.94 -18.29
CA VAL A 14 14.98 -21.03 -18.19
C VAL A 14 14.40 -21.04 -16.76
N ILE A 15 14.23 -22.23 -16.16
CA ILE A 15 13.74 -22.36 -14.78
C ILE A 15 14.71 -21.66 -13.79
N ALA A 16 16.01 -21.88 -13.97
CA ALA A 16 17.03 -21.24 -13.13
C ALA A 16 17.01 -19.69 -13.23
N LEU A 17 16.82 -19.17 -14.45
CA LEU A 17 16.69 -17.73 -14.68
C LEU A 17 15.40 -17.16 -14.05
N MET A 18 14.28 -17.86 -14.18
CA MET A 18 13.03 -17.49 -13.52
C MET A 18 13.17 -17.43 -11.99
N LEU A 19 13.74 -18.49 -11.39
CA LEU A 19 13.97 -18.54 -9.95
C LEU A 19 14.95 -17.44 -9.48
N ARG A 20 15.99 -17.17 -10.28
CA ARG A 20 16.93 -16.07 -10.00
C ARG A 20 16.24 -14.70 -10.07
N GLY A 21 15.40 -14.48 -11.09
CA GLY A 21 14.63 -13.24 -11.24
C GLY A 21 13.70 -13.00 -10.05
N TRP A 22 13.00 -14.06 -9.63
CA TRP A 22 12.09 -14.00 -8.46
C TRP A 22 12.84 -13.72 -7.15
N ARG A 23 13.95 -14.41 -6.91
CA ARG A 23 14.82 -14.17 -5.74
C ARG A 23 15.41 -12.75 -5.72
N ASN A 24 15.79 -12.22 -6.87
CA ASN A 24 16.32 -10.85 -6.95
C ASN A 24 15.24 -9.81 -6.63
N ARG A 25 13.99 -10.04 -7.04
CA ARG A 25 12.85 -9.17 -6.68
C ARG A 25 12.60 -9.20 -5.18
N ALA A 26 12.53 -10.38 -4.58
CA ALA A 26 12.34 -10.54 -3.15
C ALA A 26 13.45 -9.84 -2.33
N ARG A 27 14.71 -9.96 -2.74
CA ARG A 27 15.84 -9.28 -2.07
C ARG A 27 15.73 -7.75 -2.14
N ARG A 28 15.42 -7.19 -3.32
CA ARG A 28 15.25 -5.74 -3.47
C ARG A 28 14.11 -5.20 -2.61
N GLN A 29 13.00 -5.95 -2.54
CA GLN A 29 11.90 -5.59 -1.67
C GLN A 29 12.28 -5.73 -0.19
N GLN A 30 13.07 -6.74 0.18
CA GLN A 30 13.54 -6.92 1.55
C GLN A 30 14.40 -5.74 2.02
N ASP A 31 15.27 -5.23 1.16
CA ASP A 31 16.09 -4.05 1.45
C ASP A 31 15.22 -2.77 1.61
N LEU A 32 14.14 -2.67 0.84
CA LEU A 32 13.20 -1.54 0.89
C LEU A 32 12.26 -1.61 2.10
N LEU A 33 11.71 -2.79 2.37
CA LEU A 33 10.68 -2.98 3.40
C LEU A 33 11.30 -3.10 4.80
N GLY A 34 12.52 -3.64 4.89
CA GLY A 34 13.18 -3.87 6.16
C GLY A 34 12.49 -4.93 7.02
N ALA A 35 12.59 -4.77 8.34
CA ALA A 35 11.95 -5.65 9.31
C ALA A 35 10.49 -5.25 9.54
N PHE A 36 9.65 -6.26 9.72
CA PHE A 36 8.26 -6.07 10.11
C PHE A 36 8.14 -6.08 11.63
N PRO A 37 7.20 -5.31 12.22
CA PRO A 37 6.96 -5.30 13.65
C PRO A 37 6.57 -6.70 14.16
N GLU A 38 7.12 -7.06 15.31
CA GLU A 38 6.72 -8.28 16.03
C GLU A 38 5.47 -8.03 16.86
N VAL A 39 4.68 -9.09 17.08
CA VAL A 39 3.51 -9.01 17.96
C VAL A 39 4.00 -8.76 19.39
N PRO A 40 3.57 -7.67 20.07
CA PRO A 40 3.98 -7.40 21.43
C PRO A 40 3.39 -8.42 22.42
N LEU A 41 4.05 -8.62 23.53
CA LEU A 41 3.54 -9.48 24.60
C LEU A 41 2.26 -8.93 25.23
N ASP A 42 2.14 -7.61 25.26
CA ASP A 42 0.93 -6.90 25.70
C ASP A 42 0.49 -5.92 24.61
N PRO A 43 -0.57 -6.24 23.86
CA PRO A 43 -1.12 -5.38 22.83
C PRO A 43 -2.02 -4.26 23.37
N GLY A 44 -2.26 -4.21 24.69
CA GLY A 44 -3.20 -3.33 25.34
C GLY A 44 -4.63 -3.88 25.38
N ALA A 45 -5.59 -3.04 25.76
CA ALA A 45 -6.99 -3.44 25.86
C ALA A 45 -7.58 -3.74 24.47
N LEU A 46 -8.42 -4.77 24.37
CA LEU A 46 -9.19 -5.06 23.18
C LEU A 46 -10.25 -3.98 22.96
N LEU A 47 -10.22 -3.30 21.84
CA LEU A 47 -11.21 -2.30 21.47
C LEU A 47 -12.42 -2.97 20.80
N PHE A 48 -12.17 -3.81 19.78
CA PHE A 48 -13.21 -4.61 19.12
C PHE A 48 -12.61 -5.78 18.35
N GLY A 49 -13.47 -6.74 18.02
CA GLY A 49 -13.07 -8.01 17.41
C GLY A 49 -13.11 -9.16 18.45
N PRO A 50 -12.60 -10.37 18.13
CA PRO A 50 -12.08 -10.76 16.83
C PRO A 50 -13.17 -10.86 15.75
N HIS A 51 -12.86 -10.42 14.57
CA HIS A 51 -13.67 -10.65 13.38
C HIS A 51 -12.96 -11.66 12.48
N THR A 52 -13.72 -12.48 11.76
CA THR A 52 -13.18 -13.48 10.84
C THR A 52 -13.21 -12.98 9.41
N GLY A 53 -12.31 -13.52 8.59
CA GLY A 53 -12.26 -13.17 7.18
C GLY A 53 -11.04 -13.75 6.46
N LEU A 54 -10.77 -13.16 5.31
CA LEU A 54 -9.65 -13.51 4.46
C LEU A 54 -8.66 -12.34 4.38
N TYR A 55 -7.43 -12.57 4.79
CA TYR A 55 -6.32 -11.70 4.45
C TYR A 55 -5.99 -11.88 2.96
N VAL A 56 -6.06 -10.80 2.18
CA VAL A 56 -5.89 -10.82 0.72
C VAL A 56 -4.41 -10.74 0.33
N GLY A 57 -3.60 -10.12 1.19
CA GLY A 57 -2.19 -9.85 1.00
C GLY A 57 -1.86 -8.38 1.23
N SER A 58 -0.57 -8.05 1.26
CA SER A 58 -0.08 -6.68 1.29
C SER A 58 0.55 -6.27 -0.04
N THR A 59 0.47 -4.98 -0.34
CA THR A 59 1.09 -4.33 -1.51
C THR A 59 1.90 -3.11 -1.07
N VAL A 60 2.91 -2.74 -1.84
CA VAL A 60 3.69 -1.52 -1.60
C VAL A 60 2.87 -0.32 -2.09
N ALA A 61 2.58 0.62 -1.19
CA ALA A 61 1.79 1.80 -1.53
C ALA A 61 2.59 2.74 -2.48
N PRO A 62 1.91 3.46 -3.38
CA PRO A 62 0.47 3.47 -3.63
C PRO A 62 -0.01 2.40 -4.64
N SER A 63 0.84 1.47 -5.04
CA SER A 63 0.54 0.49 -6.09
C SER A 63 -0.23 -0.71 -5.53
N TRP A 64 -1.52 -0.81 -5.85
CA TRP A 64 -2.36 -1.96 -5.49
C TRP A 64 -1.95 -3.28 -6.18
N GLN A 65 -1.07 -3.23 -7.17
CA GLN A 65 -0.57 -4.40 -7.91
C GLN A 65 0.80 -4.88 -7.42
N ASP A 66 1.59 -4.02 -6.76
CA ASP A 66 2.94 -4.37 -6.32
C ASP A 66 2.90 -5.15 -5.00
N ARG A 67 2.57 -6.43 -5.14
CA ARG A 67 2.46 -7.35 -4.01
C ARG A 67 3.78 -7.50 -3.29
N VAL A 68 3.74 -7.44 -1.96
CA VAL A 68 4.88 -7.74 -1.10
C VAL A 68 5.31 -9.20 -1.33
N ALA A 69 6.58 -9.39 -1.68
CA ALA A 69 7.18 -10.71 -1.93
C ALA A 69 8.15 -11.13 -0.82
N VAL A 70 8.17 -10.40 0.29
CA VAL A 70 9.00 -10.69 1.47
C VAL A 70 8.21 -11.51 2.46
N GLY A 71 8.79 -12.60 2.94
CA GLY A 71 8.11 -13.50 3.87
C GLY A 71 6.81 -14.04 3.30
N ASP A 72 5.77 -14.05 4.14
CA ASP A 72 4.41 -14.48 3.81
C ASP A 72 3.39 -13.32 3.79
N TYR A 73 3.87 -12.06 3.78
CA TYR A 73 3.02 -10.86 3.82
C TYR A 73 2.20 -10.65 2.53
N GLY A 74 2.63 -11.23 1.42
CA GLY A 74 1.87 -11.24 0.19
C GLY A 74 0.87 -12.40 0.10
N ASP A 75 0.95 -13.40 0.96
CA ASP A 75 0.18 -14.62 0.83
C ASP A 75 -1.22 -14.47 1.42
N ARG A 76 -2.17 -15.15 0.80
CA ARG A 76 -3.54 -15.21 1.30
C ARG A 76 -3.64 -16.18 2.44
N ALA A 77 -4.41 -15.83 3.46
CA ALA A 77 -4.70 -16.70 4.57
C ALA A 77 -6.08 -16.39 5.16
N SER A 78 -6.78 -17.39 5.67
CA SER A 78 -7.89 -17.14 6.60
C SER A 78 -7.33 -16.45 7.82
N THR A 79 -8.04 -15.46 8.34
CA THR A 79 -7.55 -14.63 9.43
C THR A 79 -8.65 -14.26 10.40
N GLU A 80 -8.27 -14.13 11.66
CA GLU A 80 -8.99 -13.37 12.66
C GLU A 80 -8.27 -12.05 12.84
N PHE A 81 -9.02 -10.95 12.94
CA PHE A 81 -8.45 -9.63 13.09
C PHE A 81 -9.14 -8.85 14.20
N SER A 82 -8.31 -8.21 15.02
CA SER A 82 -8.73 -7.51 16.24
C SER A 82 -8.01 -6.19 16.37
N ALA A 83 -8.71 -5.18 16.90
CA ALA A 83 -8.15 -3.89 17.23
C ALA A 83 -7.90 -3.81 18.74
N PHE A 84 -6.71 -3.37 19.10
CA PHE A 84 -6.26 -3.12 20.46
C PHE A 84 -5.84 -1.66 20.63
N ASP A 85 -5.67 -1.19 21.84
CA ASP A 85 -5.15 0.15 22.12
C ASP A 85 -3.78 0.38 21.45
N GLY A 86 -2.92 -0.64 21.47
CA GLY A 86 -1.58 -0.58 20.89
C GLY A 86 -1.53 -0.80 19.37
N GLY A 87 -2.62 -1.26 18.72
CA GLY A 87 -2.60 -1.53 17.29
C GLY A 87 -3.57 -2.59 16.82
N ILE A 88 -3.30 -3.14 15.65
CA ILE A 88 -4.15 -4.15 15.00
C ILE A 88 -3.38 -5.47 14.89
N LEU A 89 -4.00 -6.55 15.34
CA LEU A 89 -3.49 -7.91 15.20
C LEU A 89 -4.26 -8.66 14.11
N LEU A 90 -3.53 -9.22 13.17
CA LEU A 90 -4.06 -10.15 12.16
C LEU A 90 -3.50 -11.55 12.45
N SER A 91 -4.32 -12.42 13.05
CA SER A 91 -3.97 -13.81 13.34
C SER A 91 -4.28 -14.67 12.12
N ARG A 92 -3.27 -15.02 11.35
CA ARG A 92 -3.41 -15.74 10.07
C ARG A 92 -3.24 -17.24 10.25
N HIS A 93 -4.14 -18.04 9.69
CA HIS A 93 -4.03 -19.49 9.70
C HIS A 93 -3.01 -19.98 8.67
N GLY A 94 -2.01 -20.72 9.14
CA GLY A 94 -0.96 -21.26 8.29
C GLY A 94 0.11 -20.25 7.84
N ALA A 95 0.10 -19.05 8.41
CA ALA A 95 1.07 -17.98 8.17
C ALA A 95 1.40 -17.25 9.47
N ASN A 96 2.47 -16.45 9.49
CA ASN A 96 2.82 -15.68 10.66
C ASN A 96 1.78 -14.59 10.94
N PRO A 97 1.49 -14.25 12.21
CA PRO A 97 0.61 -13.13 12.53
C PRO A 97 1.25 -11.82 12.06
N ILE A 98 0.39 -10.82 11.78
CA ILE A 98 0.83 -9.47 11.45
C ILE A 98 0.40 -8.55 12.58
N TRP A 99 1.35 -7.78 13.11
CA TRP A 99 1.11 -6.69 14.03
C TRP A 99 1.28 -5.35 13.33
N ILE A 100 0.28 -4.50 13.44
CA ILE A 100 0.28 -3.14 12.91
C ILE A 100 0.20 -2.19 14.10
N PRO A 101 1.33 -1.57 14.51
CA PRO A 101 1.32 -0.61 15.62
C PRO A 101 0.38 0.57 15.35
N ARG A 102 -0.28 1.08 16.38
CA ARG A 102 -1.22 2.20 16.26
C ARG A 102 -0.59 3.43 15.64
N GLU A 103 0.60 3.76 16.06
CA GLU A 103 1.39 4.89 15.57
C GLU A 103 1.86 4.75 14.11
N SER A 104 1.82 3.53 13.58
CA SER A 104 2.18 3.27 12.18
C SER A 104 1.01 3.40 11.22
N LEU A 105 -0.22 3.49 11.72
CA LEU A 105 -1.41 3.63 10.88
C LEU A 105 -1.37 4.95 10.11
N VAL A 106 -1.64 4.86 8.81
CA VAL A 106 -1.71 6.01 7.89
C VAL A 106 -3.14 6.24 7.43
N ALA A 107 -3.85 5.16 7.07
CA ALA A 107 -5.25 5.24 6.66
C ALA A 107 -5.96 3.88 6.81
N VAL A 108 -7.25 3.91 7.12
CA VAL A 108 -8.13 2.74 7.12
C VAL A 108 -9.34 3.06 6.26
N ARG A 109 -9.52 2.33 5.16
CA ARG A 109 -10.54 2.63 4.16
C ARG A 109 -11.11 1.37 3.53
N THR A 110 -12.21 1.50 2.82
CA THR A 110 -12.76 0.42 2.00
C THR A 110 -12.43 0.64 0.52
N GLU A 111 -12.11 -0.45 -0.16
CA GLU A 111 -11.71 -0.43 -1.57
C GLU A 111 -12.42 -1.54 -2.36
N ARG A 112 -12.52 -1.35 -3.68
CA ARG A 112 -13.06 -2.36 -4.60
C ARG A 112 -12.06 -3.46 -4.91
N GLY A 113 -10.78 -3.29 -4.58
CA GLY A 113 -9.76 -4.30 -4.85
C GLY A 113 -8.41 -3.98 -4.27
N LEU A 114 -7.62 -5.02 -4.06
CA LEU A 114 -6.21 -4.97 -3.67
C LEU A 114 -5.49 -6.21 -4.17
N ALA A 115 -4.17 -6.12 -4.34
CA ALA A 115 -3.29 -7.25 -4.69
C ALA A 115 -3.76 -8.01 -5.94
N GLY A 116 -4.16 -7.28 -6.99
CA GLY A 116 -4.59 -7.85 -8.27
C GLY A 116 -6.01 -8.45 -8.26
N LYS A 117 -6.81 -8.21 -7.22
CA LYS A 117 -8.22 -8.60 -7.17
C LYS A 117 -9.12 -7.38 -7.20
N VAL A 118 -10.09 -7.39 -8.12
CA VAL A 118 -11.13 -6.36 -8.25
C VAL A 118 -12.48 -6.99 -7.92
N MET A 119 -13.30 -6.28 -7.17
CA MET A 119 -14.65 -6.69 -6.77
C MET A 119 -15.68 -5.68 -7.32
N THR A 120 -16.92 -6.11 -7.47
CA THR A 120 -18.01 -5.28 -8.01
C THR A 120 -18.49 -4.18 -7.05
N ALA A 121 -18.16 -4.29 -5.74
CA ALA A 121 -18.48 -3.31 -4.71
C ALA A 121 -17.32 -3.20 -3.73
N ASP A 122 -17.34 -2.17 -2.87
CA ASP A 122 -16.39 -2.00 -1.78
C ASP A 122 -16.42 -3.24 -0.89
N GLY A 123 -15.43 -4.10 -1.07
CA GLY A 123 -15.45 -5.44 -0.51
C GLY A 123 -14.17 -5.83 0.22
N VAL A 124 -13.20 -4.91 0.24
CA VAL A 124 -11.92 -5.07 0.90
C VAL A 124 -11.71 -3.90 1.84
N LEU A 125 -11.48 -4.21 3.11
CA LEU A 125 -10.96 -3.24 4.07
C LEU A 125 -9.45 -3.15 3.83
N VAL A 126 -8.94 -1.96 3.58
CA VAL A 126 -7.52 -1.70 3.34
C VAL A 126 -6.98 -0.87 4.48
N ILE A 127 -5.94 -1.39 5.12
CA ILE A 127 -5.20 -0.72 6.17
C ILE A 127 -3.88 -0.29 5.59
N ARG A 128 -3.67 1.02 5.44
CA ARG A 128 -2.39 1.61 5.08
C ARG A 128 -1.61 1.88 6.34
N TRP A 129 -0.36 1.45 6.36
CA TRP A 129 0.50 1.65 7.50
C TRP A 129 1.97 1.73 7.07
N ARG A 130 2.78 2.35 7.92
CA ARG A 130 4.19 2.62 7.66
C ARG A 130 5.07 1.63 8.39
N LEU A 131 5.95 0.96 7.66
CA LEU A 131 6.97 0.09 8.23
C LEU A 131 8.06 0.89 8.96
N PRO A 132 8.84 0.26 9.85
CA PRO A 132 10.00 0.91 10.48
C PRO A 132 11.01 1.49 9.50
N SER A 133 11.08 0.94 8.28
CA SER A 133 11.89 1.47 7.16
C SER A 133 11.38 2.79 6.59
N GLY A 134 10.18 3.25 6.98
CA GLY A 134 9.50 4.40 6.39
C GLY A 134 8.63 4.07 5.18
N THR A 135 8.72 2.85 4.65
CA THR A 135 7.93 2.41 3.50
C THR A 135 6.48 2.17 3.90
N GLU A 136 5.54 2.70 3.13
CA GLU A 136 4.11 2.45 3.33
C GLU A 136 3.65 1.22 2.57
N ILE A 137 2.81 0.42 3.21
CA ILE A 137 2.17 -0.74 2.60
C ILE A 137 0.67 -0.72 2.88
N ASP A 138 -0.09 -1.30 1.96
CA ASP A 138 -1.52 -1.53 2.06
C ASP A 138 -1.78 -3.01 2.36
N SER A 139 -2.41 -3.30 3.48
CA SER A 139 -2.83 -4.65 3.89
C SER A 139 -4.33 -4.81 3.69
N GLY A 140 -4.73 -5.79 2.90
CA GLY A 140 -6.12 -6.01 2.54
C GLY A 140 -6.79 -7.13 3.33
N LEU A 141 -7.99 -6.85 3.83
CA LEU A 141 -8.86 -7.79 4.55
C LEU A 141 -10.24 -7.85 3.90
N ARG A 142 -10.73 -9.04 3.70
CA ARG A 142 -12.11 -9.26 3.33
C ARG A 142 -12.82 -9.95 4.49
N ALA A 143 -13.57 -9.18 5.27
CA ALA A 143 -14.36 -9.73 6.37
C ALA A 143 -15.46 -10.67 5.83
N ASP A 144 -15.78 -11.69 6.62
CA ASP A 144 -16.93 -12.56 6.36
C ASP A 144 -18.22 -11.77 6.57
N ASP A 145 -18.27 -10.93 7.60
CA ASP A 145 -19.33 -9.94 7.81
C ASP A 145 -18.80 -8.53 7.55
N LYS A 146 -19.27 -7.93 6.46
CA LYS A 146 -18.85 -6.57 6.05
C LYS A 146 -19.52 -5.45 6.86
N SER A 147 -20.51 -5.77 7.67
CA SER A 147 -21.15 -4.77 8.54
C SER A 147 -20.19 -4.20 9.60
N VAL A 148 -19.04 -4.86 9.80
CA VAL A 148 -17.98 -4.40 10.71
C VAL A 148 -17.13 -3.26 10.11
N TYR A 149 -17.14 -3.06 8.80
CA TYR A 149 -16.25 -2.09 8.14
C TYR A 149 -16.38 -0.64 8.64
N PRO A 150 -17.58 -0.10 8.90
CA PRO A 150 -17.69 1.26 9.45
C PRO A 150 -16.88 1.45 10.73
N THR A 151 -16.97 0.50 11.69
CA THR A 151 -16.20 0.55 12.93
C THR A 151 -14.69 0.51 12.69
N TRP A 152 -14.23 -0.25 11.68
CA TRP A 152 -12.82 -0.31 11.33
C TRP A 152 -12.33 0.98 10.69
N VAL A 153 -13.15 1.63 9.87
CA VAL A 153 -12.81 2.92 9.25
C VAL A 153 -12.71 4.04 10.27
N GLU A 154 -13.40 3.96 11.42
CA GLU A 154 -13.26 4.90 12.52
C GLU A 154 -11.85 4.88 13.17
N LEU A 155 -11.03 3.85 12.89
CA LEU A 155 -9.61 3.82 13.30
C LEU A 155 -8.72 4.70 12.41
N ASP A 156 -9.26 5.25 11.32
CA ASP A 156 -8.51 6.14 10.44
C ASP A 156 -7.92 7.30 11.26
N PRO A 157 -6.60 7.52 11.23
CA PRO A 157 -6.02 8.64 11.96
C PRO A 157 -6.62 9.94 11.45
N PRO A 158 -6.89 10.92 12.33
CA PRO A 158 -7.33 12.23 11.86
C PRO A 158 -6.28 12.78 10.89
N GLU A 159 -6.74 13.32 9.76
CA GLU A 159 -5.85 13.96 8.77
C GLU A 159 -4.97 14.97 9.52
N THR A 160 -3.68 14.71 9.58
CA THR A 160 -2.71 15.71 10.01
C THR A 160 -2.70 16.81 8.93
N THR A 161 -3.45 17.86 9.21
CA THR A 161 -3.45 19.10 8.42
C THR A 161 -2.10 19.80 8.66
N ASP A 162 -1.02 19.22 8.13
CA ASP A 162 0.30 19.84 8.12
C ASP A 162 0.97 19.58 6.78
N THR A 163 0.40 20.18 5.76
CA THR A 163 1.17 20.63 4.60
C THR A 163 0.72 22.06 4.33
N PRO A 164 1.53 23.08 4.71
CA PRO A 164 1.37 24.38 4.10
C PRO A 164 1.51 24.17 2.60
N GLY A 165 0.44 24.41 1.86
CA GLY A 165 0.50 24.48 0.41
C GLY A 165 1.67 25.36 0.00
N PRO A 166 2.30 25.12 -1.16
CA PRO A 166 3.29 26.05 -1.68
C PRO A 166 2.66 27.45 -1.67
N ALA A 167 3.38 28.40 -1.08
CA ALA A 167 3.01 29.80 -1.11
C ALA A 167 2.69 30.14 -2.58
N ASP A 168 1.48 30.59 -2.80
CA ASP A 168 1.08 31.22 -4.05
C ASP A 168 1.89 32.52 -4.13
N ASP A 169 3.06 32.41 -4.75
CA ASP A 169 3.81 33.56 -5.22
C ASP A 169 2.99 34.17 -6.37
N GLY A 170 1.99 34.96 -5.97
CA GLY A 170 1.22 35.79 -6.88
C GLY A 170 2.19 36.60 -7.76
N PRO A 171 1.81 36.80 -9.03
CA PRO A 171 2.68 37.54 -9.94
C PRO A 171 2.92 38.93 -9.41
N ASP A 172 4.21 39.31 -9.28
CA ASP A 172 4.68 40.65 -9.02
C ASP A 172 3.98 41.61 -10.00
N ASP A 173 3.14 42.45 -9.43
CA ASP A 173 2.58 43.62 -10.10
C ASP A 173 3.77 44.57 -10.35
N ASP A 174 4.35 44.51 -11.56
CA ASP A 174 5.34 45.42 -12.05
C ASP A 174 4.61 46.68 -12.59
N PRO A 175 4.61 47.83 -11.87
CA PRO A 175 3.89 49.03 -12.27
C PRO A 175 4.61 49.90 -13.32
N ASP A 176 5.70 49.42 -13.94
CA ASP A 176 6.48 50.18 -14.91
C ASP A 176 6.58 49.47 -16.27
N ARG A 177 5.47 49.44 -17.01
CA ARG A 177 5.54 49.37 -18.47
C ARG A 177 4.92 50.61 -19.06
N ASP A 178 5.78 51.66 -19.11
CA ASP A 178 5.59 52.82 -19.96
C ASP A 178 5.29 52.42 -21.40
N ASP A 179 4.15 52.90 -21.85
CA ASP A 179 3.73 53.00 -23.22
C ASP A 179 4.54 54.08 -23.97
N PRO A 180 5.10 53.81 -25.12
CA PRO A 180 5.30 54.86 -26.08
C PRO A 180 4.62 54.61 -27.42
N THR A 181 3.55 55.43 -27.58
CA THR A 181 3.31 56.18 -28.82
C THR A 181 3.09 55.42 -30.12
N ASP A 182 1.85 55.50 -30.57
CA ASP A 182 1.41 56.48 -31.57
C ASP A 182 2.15 56.40 -32.90
N THR A 183 1.49 56.11 -33.95
CA THR A 183 1.42 56.89 -35.16
C THR A 183 0.62 56.15 -36.25
N ALA A 184 -0.54 56.67 -36.49
CA ALA A 184 -1.12 57.07 -37.76
C ALA A 184 -0.73 56.34 -39.07
N LYS A 185 -1.72 55.93 -39.78
CA LYS A 185 -2.16 56.38 -41.13
C LYS A 185 -3.01 55.29 -41.73
N GLU A 186 -4.26 55.52 -41.87
CA GLU A 186 -4.94 56.24 -43.00
C GLU A 186 -4.80 55.51 -44.39
N GLN A 187 -5.99 55.19 -44.88
CA GLN A 187 -6.44 55.30 -46.25
C GLN A 187 -6.43 54.08 -47.17
N ARG A 188 -7.70 53.90 -47.62
CA ARG A 188 -8.14 53.55 -49.01
C ARG A 188 -8.15 52.06 -49.38
N SER A 189 -9.22 51.54 -49.76
CA SER A 189 -10.29 51.78 -50.72
C SER A 189 -11.41 50.82 -50.47
#